data_c7b1d5132b61a5ed61f76928b4a78192
#
_entry.id   c7b1d5132b61a5ed61f76928b4a78192
#
_cell.length_a   1.000
_cell.length_b   1.000
_cell.length_c   1.000
_cell.angle_alpha   90.00
_cell.angle_beta   90.00
_cell.angle_gamma   90.00
#
_symmetry.space_group_name_H-M   'P 1'
#
loop_
_entity.id
_entity.type
_entity.pdbx_description
1 polymer ?
#
loop_
_entity_poly.entity_id
_entity_poly.type
_entity_poly.pdbx_seq_one_letter_code
_entity_poly.pdbx_strand_id
1 'polypeptide(L)'
;MSHQPILCLLLTAVTVLSSCLDEQDFHSPEQPETPSVPTVPEGNYFADSLEYTPEKQRQTLTDIQRGYFRFFYENCQADSKMALIGTERSINTVALAGSAYAATAIPVAVERGWITRKEGAQRFLDMCTFLNKAERYHGAWSHWMDGKTGTGLPFNQKQQSAGDLVETSFMMMGLFICSEYFNSEDATETEARAFVSKFHNEIDWNFYTNGEKTLYWAWDKDLGFAPLKITGPCEALPAYLLALSAPEEYAVTEDVYTNGWRGNKFFNAGRTTYGYTFELGGEEKGGPLFTTQHPFLWINPFLYQDNYADYWEFCTNHALINRHYSLNDAPKEYLYDEYNWGLSACYGPEPLGYKGRAPGESRDDGTICTTGAMGTIPVTPFYALQVIRSLYETPHLQGTYGIADAYNRSLAWADSRYLSISVMPVVSVI
;
A
#
# COMPACT_ATOMS: atom_id res chain seq x y z
N MET A 1 -15.94 24.36 -13.71
CA MET A 1 -15.83 23.04 -14.38
C MET A 1 -16.07 22.00 -13.31
N SER A 2 -16.94 21.05 -13.52
CA SER A 2 -17.47 20.20 -12.46
C SER A 2 -16.44 19.24 -11.89
N HIS A 3 -16.31 19.17 -10.57
CA HIS A 3 -15.43 18.28 -9.79
C HIS A 3 -15.80 16.78 -9.86
N GLN A 4 -16.65 16.37 -10.82
CA GLN A 4 -17.16 15.01 -10.96
C GLN A 4 -16.18 13.90 -11.43
N PRO A 5 -15.12 14.15 -12.22
CA PRO A 5 -14.33 13.03 -12.74
C PRO A 5 -13.41 12.34 -11.71
N ILE A 6 -12.95 13.03 -10.68
CA ILE A 6 -12.03 12.44 -9.68
C ILE A 6 -12.79 11.57 -8.68
N LEU A 7 -14.01 11.96 -8.31
CA LEU A 7 -14.88 11.14 -7.44
C LEU A 7 -15.31 9.84 -8.14
N CYS A 8 -15.51 9.84 -9.46
CA CYS A 8 -15.76 8.64 -10.25
C CYS A 8 -14.59 7.64 -10.25
N LEU A 9 -13.34 8.10 -10.16
CA LEU A 9 -12.16 7.25 -10.10
C LEU A 9 -12.03 6.53 -8.75
N LEU A 10 -12.49 7.16 -7.67
CA LEU A 10 -12.57 6.54 -6.33
C LEU A 10 -13.72 5.52 -6.26
N LEU A 11 -14.85 5.76 -6.93
CA LEU A 11 -15.99 4.85 -7.01
C LEU A 11 -15.65 3.51 -7.71
N THR A 12 -14.72 3.49 -8.66
CA THR A 12 -14.34 2.27 -9.37
C THR A 12 -13.46 1.32 -8.55
N ALA A 13 -12.80 1.79 -7.48
CA ALA A 13 -12.02 0.93 -6.59
C ALA A 13 -12.92 -0.06 -5.80
N VAL A 14 -14.16 0.32 -5.48
CA VAL A 14 -15.11 -0.54 -4.75
C VAL A 14 -15.73 -1.62 -5.65
N THR A 15 -15.94 -1.32 -6.94
CA THR A 15 -16.48 -2.30 -7.89
C THR A 15 -15.52 -3.44 -8.19
N VAL A 16 -14.21 -3.24 -8.03
CA VAL A 16 -13.20 -4.30 -8.20
C VAL A 16 -13.25 -5.30 -7.04
N LEU A 17 -13.59 -4.89 -5.83
CA LEU A 17 -13.78 -5.79 -4.67
C LEU A 17 -14.99 -6.72 -4.85
N SER A 18 -16.03 -6.28 -5.57
CA SER A 18 -17.23 -7.09 -5.85
C SER A 18 -17.06 -8.08 -7.00
N SER A 19 -16.19 -7.80 -7.97
CA SER A 19 -16.00 -8.62 -9.18
C SER A 19 -15.09 -9.84 -8.97
N CYS A 20 -14.41 -9.96 -7.84
CA CYS A 20 -13.59 -11.13 -7.53
C CYS A 20 -14.42 -12.36 -7.10
N LEU A 21 -15.74 -12.26 -7.04
CA LEU A 21 -16.64 -13.33 -6.54
C LEU A 21 -17.44 -14.05 -7.62
N ASP A 22 -17.51 -13.56 -8.85
CA ASP A 22 -18.21 -14.24 -9.94
C ASP A 22 -17.25 -15.06 -10.80
N GLU A 23 -17.54 -16.36 -10.92
CA GLU A 23 -16.85 -17.35 -11.76
C GLU A 23 -17.04 -17.12 -13.28
N GLN A 24 -17.32 -15.92 -13.73
CA GLN A 24 -17.44 -15.61 -15.15
C GLN A 24 -16.17 -14.98 -15.68
N ASP A 25 -15.51 -15.77 -16.51
CA ASP A 25 -14.50 -15.43 -17.52
C ASP A 25 -13.88 -14.02 -17.39
N PHE A 26 -12.65 -13.99 -16.87
CA PHE A 26 -11.74 -12.87 -17.09
C PHE A 26 -11.50 -12.73 -18.60
N HIS A 27 -12.47 -12.21 -19.34
CA HIS A 27 -12.19 -11.56 -20.59
C HIS A 27 -11.62 -10.19 -20.26
N SER A 28 -10.29 -10.12 -20.21
CA SER A 28 -9.61 -8.83 -20.38
C SER A 28 -10.25 -8.09 -21.53
N PRO A 29 -10.59 -6.79 -21.39
CA PRO A 29 -10.81 -5.95 -22.56
C PRO A 29 -9.56 -6.13 -23.44
N GLU A 30 -9.75 -6.21 -24.76
CA GLU A 30 -8.66 -6.38 -25.73
C GLU A 30 -7.50 -5.49 -25.34
N GLN A 31 -6.42 -6.13 -24.87
CA GLN A 31 -5.20 -5.42 -24.48
C GLN A 31 -4.67 -4.76 -25.76
N PRO A 32 -4.27 -3.48 -25.71
CA PRO A 32 -3.41 -2.95 -26.75
C PRO A 32 -2.20 -3.87 -26.85
N GLU A 33 -1.80 -4.21 -28.08
CA GLU A 33 -0.67 -5.12 -28.33
C GLU A 33 0.52 -4.71 -27.45
N THR A 34 0.72 -5.44 -26.38
CA THR A 34 1.86 -5.26 -25.49
C THR A 34 3.12 -5.51 -26.30
N PRO A 35 4.15 -4.64 -26.20
CA PRO A 35 5.46 -4.97 -26.73
C PRO A 35 5.83 -6.34 -26.17
N SER A 36 6.36 -7.22 -26.98
CA SER A 36 6.61 -8.62 -26.67
C SER A 36 7.26 -8.76 -25.29
N VAL A 37 6.42 -8.99 -24.29
CA VAL A 37 6.90 -9.52 -22.99
C VAL A 37 7.71 -10.75 -23.37
N PRO A 38 8.94 -10.93 -22.85
CA PRO A 38 9.71 -12.14 -23.11
C PRO A 38 8.76 -13.32 -22.89
N THR A 39 8.52 -14.07 -23.96
CA THR A 39 7.54 -15.16 -23.97
C THR A 39 7.77 -15.99 -22.73
N VAL A 40 6.83 -15.93 -21.79
CA VAL A 40 6.77 -16.91 -20.70
C VAL A 40 6.82 -18.26 -21.40
N PRO A 41 7.80 -19.12 -21.11
CA PRO A 41 7.85 -20.41 -21.77
C PRO A 41 6.46 -21.04 -21.67
N GLU A 42 5.90 -21.52 -22.78
CA GLU A 42 4.62 -22.24 -22.79
C GLU A 42 4.80 -23.54 -22.00
N GLY A 43 4.69 -23.43 -20.70
CA GLY A 43 4.64 -24.54 -19.76
C GLY A 43 3.46 -24.27 -18.87
N ASN A 44 2.55 -25.21 -18.76
CA ASN A 44 1.50 -25.20 -17.76
C ASN A 44 2.18 -25.46 -16.40
N TYR A 45 2.83 -24.43 -15.85
CA TYR A 45 3.60 -24.49 -14.61
C TYR A 45 2.78 -24.87 -13.37
N PHE A 46 1.46 -24.92 -13.52
CA PHE A 46 0.55 -25.47 -12.51
C PHE A 46 0.24 -26.96 -12.74
N ALA A 47 0.60 -27.52 -13.91
CA ALA A 47 0.25 -28.89 -14.26
C ALA A 47 1.26 -29.94 -13.78
N ASP A 48 2.48 -29.56 -13.42
CA ASP A 48 3.52 -30.50 -13.04
C ASP A 48 3.48 -30.98 -11.58
N SER A 49 2.59 -30.45 -10.77
CA SER A 49 2.21 -31.09 -9.53
C SER A 49 0.72 -31.39 -9.53
N LEU A 50 0.36 -32.63 -9.75
CA LEU A 50 -0.99 -33.18 -9.54
C LEU A 50 -1.59 -32.87 -8.15
N GLU A 51 -0.82 -32.25 -7.27
CA GLU A 51 -1.18 -31.94 -5.89
C GLU A 51 -1.66 -30.50 -5.65
N TYR A 52 -1.45 -29.54 -6.61
CA TYR A 52 -1.85 -28.13 -6.42
C TYR A 52 -3.04 -27.78 -7.31
N THR A 53 -4.21 -28.26 -6.86
CA THR A 53 -5.48 -28.03 -7.55
C THR A 53 -5.94 -26.55 -7.43
N PRO A 54 -6.85 -26.09 -8.30
CA PRO A 54 -7.48 -24.76 -8.14
C PRO A 54 -8.11 -24.54 -6.75
N GLU A 55 -8.69 -25.60 -6.16
CA GLU A 55 -9.25 -25.55 -4.79
C GLU A 55 -8.14 -25.28 -3.76
N LYS A 56 -7.02 -26.00 -3.85
CA LYS A 56 -5.88 -25.80 -2.95
C LYS A 56 -5.31 -24.38 -3.10
N GLN A 57 -5.23 -23.87 -4.33
CA GLN A 57 -4.81 -22.49 -4.59
C GLN A 57 -5.76 -21.48 -3.94
N ARG A 58 -7.07 -21.61 -4.14
CA ARG A 58 -8.07 -20.75 -3.50
C ARG A 58 -7.98 -20.82 -1.97
N GLN A 59 -7.82 -22.02 -1.42
CA GLN A 59 -7.64 -22.18 0.02
C GLN A 59 -6.39 -21.49 0.53
N THR A 60 -5.24 -21.69 -0.13
CA THR A 60 -3.98 -21.01 0.22
C THR A 60 -4.13 -19.49 0.24
N LEU A 61 -4.72 -18.91 -0.81
CA LEU A 61 -4.95 -17.47 -0.88
C LEU A 61 -5.89 -16.98 0.22
N THR A 62 -6.97 -17.73 0.47
CA THR A 62 -7.93 -17.42 1.55
C THR A 62 -7.27 -17.45 2.92
N ASP A 63 -6.44 -18.45 3.19
CA ASP A 63 -5.75 -18.60 4.49
C ASP A 63 -4.77 -17.44 4.74
N ILE A 64 -3.99 -17.06 3.71
CA ILE A 64 -3.06 -15.93 3.80
C ILE A 64 -3.83 -14.63 4.01
N GLN A 65 -4.85 -14.36 3.19
CA GLN A 65 -5.67 -13.16 3.29
C GLN A 65 -6.34 -13.05 4.66
N ARG A 66 -6.90 -14.15 5.16
CA ARG A 66 -7.54 -14.20 6.49
C ARG A 66 -6.54 -14.04 7.62
N GLY A 67 -5.35 -14.62 7.49
CA GLY A 67 -4.27 -14.47 8.48
C GLY A 67 -3.85 -13.01 8.64
N TYR A 68 -3.60 -12.33 7.55
CA TYR A 68 -3.24 -10.91 7.57
C TYR A 68 -4.40 -9.99 7.95
N PHE A 69 -5.65 -10.33 7.58
CA PHE A 69 -6.81 -9.64 8.14
C PHE A 69 -6.88 -9.77 9.67
N ARG A 70 -6.64 -10.98 10.21
CA ARG A 70 -6.61 -11.19 11.67
C ARG A 70 -5.54 -10.34 12.35
N PHE A 71 -4.39 -10.12 11.71
CA PHE A 71 -3.38 -9.20 12.23
C PHE A 71 -3.97 -7.81 12.47
N PHE A 72 -4.67 -7.22 11.49
CA PHE A 72 -5.31 -5.91 11.66
C PHE A 72 -6.48 -5.92 12.64
N TYR A 73 -7.21 -7.01 12.70
CA TYR A 73 -8.39 -7.12 13.54
C TYR A 73 -8.02 -7.31 15.02
N GLU A 74 -7.02 -8.12 15.31
CA GLU A 74 -6.57 -8.50 16.65
C GLU A 74 -5.47 -7.56 17.19
N ASN A 75 -4.54 -7.12 16.32
CA ASN A 75 -3.39 -6.28 16.69
C ASN A 75 -3.72 -4.79 16.50
N CYS A 76 -4.72 -4.32 17.24
CA CYS A 76 -5.18 -2.92 17.24
C CYS A 76 -5.34 -2.42 18.66
N GLN A 77 -5.38 -1.10 18.83
CA GLN A 77 -5.74 -0.49 20.10
C GLN A 77 -7.21 -0.77 20.41
N ALA A 78 -7.51 -1.19 21.64
CA ALA A 78 -8.81 -1.77 21.99
C ALA A 78 -10.00 -0.83 21.85
N ASP A 79 -9.82 0.47 22.15
CA ASP A 79 -10.90 1.46 22.13
C ASP A 79 -11.04 2.12 20.75
N SER A 80 -9.93 2.59 20.19
CA SER A 80 -9.91 3.31 18.90
C SER A 80 -9.99 2.43 17.67
N LYS A 81 -9.73 1.12 17.79
CA LYS A 81 -9.60 0.18 16.68
C LYS A 81 -8.51 0.51 15.65
N MET A 82 -7.71 1.53 15.92
CA MET A 82 -6.56 1.88 15.10
C MET A 82 -5.47 0.80 15.17
N ALA A 83 -4.81 0.54 14.05
CA ALA A 83 -3.78 -0.49 13.96
C ALA A 83 -2.52 -0.10 14.73
N LEU A 84 -1.98 -1.03 15.51
CA LEU A 84 -0.65 -0.89 16.10
C LEU A 84 0.42 -0.92 14.99
N ILE A 85 1.59 -0.35 15.25
CA ILE A 85 2.72 -0.35 14.30
C ILE A 85 3.09 -1.79 13.92
N GLY A 86 3.10 -2.70 14.88
CA GLY A 86 3.42 -4.10 14.70
C GLY A 86 3.26 -4.90 15.98
N THR A 87 3.59 -6.18 15.93
CA THR A 87 3.37 -7.12 17.04
C THR A 87 4.26 -6.90 18.25
N GLU A 88 5.42 -6.24 18.11
CA GLU A 88 6.39 -6.01 19.19
C GLU A 88 6.44 -4.56 19.71
N ARG A 89 5.49 -3.73 19.29
CA ARG A 89 5.43 -2.32 19.71
C ARG A 89 4.47 -2.11 20.88
N SER A 90 4.55 -0.92 21.48
CA SER A 90 3.61 -0.52 22.54
C SER A 90 2.17 -0.72 22.12
N ILE A 91 1.35 -1.31 22.96
CA ILE A 91 -0.08 -1.54 22.76
C ILE A 91 -0.91 -0.26 22.57
N ASN A 92 -0.32 0.91 22.78
CA ASN A 92 -0.97 2.21 22.61
C ASN A 92 -0.42 3.01 21.42
N THR A 93 0.71 2.61 20.84
CA THR A 93 1.25 3.35 19.69
C THR A 93 0.62 2.85 18.39
N VAL A 94 -0.23 3.68 17.80
CA VAL A 94 -0.90 3.38 16.52
C VAL A 94 -0.22 4.09 15.36
N ALA A 95 -0.20 3.41 14.20
CA ALA A 95 0.31 3.94 12.94
C ALA A 95 -0.84 4.41 12.06
N LEU A 96 -0.74 5.60 11.50
CA LEU A 96 -1.83 6.17 10.68
C LEU A 96 -2.03 5.40 9.38
N ALA A 97 -0.96 5.17 8.58
CA ALA A 97 -1.05 4.33 7.37
C ALA A 97 -1.45 2.88 7.69
N GLY A 98 -0.89 2.30 8.77
CA GLY A 98 -1.31 0.98 9.23
C GLY A 98 -2.82 0.91 9.51
N SER A 99 -3.39 2.00 10.04
CA SER A 99 -4.84 2.11 10.30
C SER A 99 -5.64 2.32 9.02
N ALA A 100 -5.09 3.01 8.02
CA ALA A 100 -5.69 3.13 6.69
C ALA A 100 -5.87 1.74 6.06
N TYR A 101 -4.86 0.91 6.19
CA TYR A 101 -4.87 -0.46 5.71
C TYR A 101 -5.87 -1.32 6.50
N ALA A 102 -5.92 -1.18 7.81
CA ALA A 102 -6.91 -1.84 8.64
C ALA A 102 -8.34 -1.46 8.23
N ALA A 103 -8.60 -0.18 7.92
CA ALA A 103 -9.89 0.28 7.38
C ALA A 103 -10.21 -0.39 6.05
N THR A 104 -9.25 -0.40 5.09
CA THR A 104 -9.42 -1.04 3.78
C THR A 104 -9.73 -2.54 3.89
N ALA A 105 -9.21 -3.22 4.91
CA ALA A 105 -9.44 -4.65 5.13
C ALA A 105 -10.85 -4.95 5.69
N ILE A 106 -11.58 -3.97 6.24
CA ILE A 106 -12.92 -4.19 6.82
C ILE A 106 -13.93 -4.66 5.77
N PRO A 107 -14.12 -3.97 4.62
CA PRO A 107 -15.00 -4.44 3.56
C PRO A 107 -14.67 -5.85 3.08
N VAL A 108 -13.38 -6.15 2.86
CA VAL A 108 -12.94 -7.49 2.48
C VAL A 108 -13.42 -8.54 3.48
N ALA A 109 -13.28 -8.28 4.77
CA ALA A 109 -13.68 -9.21 5.81
C ALA A 109 -15.19 -9.44 5.88
N VAL A 110 -15.98 -8.39 5.60
CA VAL A 110 -17.45 -8.52 5.52
C VAL A 110 -17.84 -9.36 4.31
N GLU A 111 -17.28 -9.09 3.12
CA GLU A 111 -17.56 -9.86 1.89
C GLU A 111 -17.14 -11.33 2.02
N ARG A 112 -16.04 -11.59 2.71
CA ARG A 112 -15.58 -12.96 3.00
C ARG A 112 -16.38 -13.63 4.13
N GLY A 113 -17.31 -12.94 4.78
CA GLY A 113 -18.09 -13.47 5.89
C GLY A 113 -17.28 -13.75 7.17
N TRP A 114 -16.11 -13.12 7.33
CA TRP A 114 -15.28 -13.26 8.54
C TRP A 114 -15.81 -12.40 9.70
N ILE A 115 -16.43 -11.28 9.38
CA ILE A 115 -17.19 -10.43 10.30
C ILE A 115 -18.53 -10.05 9.67
N THR A 116 -19.49 -9.65 10.49
CA THR A 116 -20.78 -9.14 9.98
C THR A 116 -20.64 -7.70 9.50
N ARG A 117 -21.54 -7.25 8.60
CA ARG A 117 -21.60 -5.84 8.18
C ARG A 117 -21.75 -4.88 9.37
N LYS A 118 -22.54 -5.27 10.37
CA LYS A 118 -22.74 -4.48 11.59
C LYS A 118 -21.45 -4.31 12.39
N GLU A 119 -20.67 -5.37 12.56
CA GLU A 119 -19.36 -5.30 13.24
C GLU A 119 -18.38 -4.43 12.44
N GLY A 120 -18.36 -4.58 11.12
CA GLY A 120 -17.53 -3.75 10.24
C GLY A 120 -17.89 -2.27 10.33
N ALA A 121 -19.18 -1.93 10.24
CA ALA A 121 -19.67 -0.56 10.35
C ALA A 121 -19.34 0.06 11.71
N GLN A 122 -19.51 -0.69 12.81
CA GLN A 122 -19.14 -0.20 14.14
C GLN A 122 -17.65 0.08 14.25
N ARG A 123 -16.79 -0.84 13.74
CA ARG A 123 -15.35 -0.63 13.77
C ARG A 123 -14.93 0.60 12.94
N PHE A 124 -15.55 0.81 11.80
CA PHE A 124 -15.35 2.01 10.98
C PHE A 124 -15.73 3.28 11.74
N LEU A 125 -16.89 3.29 12.42
CA LEU A 125 -17.32 4.42 13.25
C LEU A 125 -16.38 4.66 14.43
N ASP A 126 -15.90 3.60 15.10
CA ASP A 126 -14.96 3.72 16.23
C ASP A 126 -13.66 4.41 15.78
N MET A 127 -13.10 4.02 14.62
CA MET A 127 -11.93 4.66 14.02
C MET A 127 -12.18 6.14 13.70
N CYS A 128 -13.31 6.46 13.07
CA CYS A 128 -13.70 7.84 12.76
C CYS A 128 -13.88 8.68 14.03
N THR A 129 -14.51 8.13 15.05
CA THR A 129 -14.72 8.80 16.34
C THR A 129 -13.40 9.13 17.04
N PHE A 130 -12.45 8.21 16.99
CA PHE A 130 -11.09 8.45 17.50
C PHE A 130 -10.39 9.56 16.71
N LEU A 131 -10.36 9.46 15.38
CA LEU A 131 -9.72 10.45 14.50
C LEU A 131 -10.30 11.85 14.64
N ASN A 132 -11.60 11.96 14.94
CA ASN A 132 -12.25 13.23 15.19
C ASN A 132 -11.77 13.94 16.47
N LYS A 133 -11.21 13.19 17.42
CA LYS A 133 -10.65 13.72 18.68
C LYS A 133 -9.12 13.84 18.66
N ALA A 134 -8.47 13.15 17.73
CA ALA A 134 -7.03 13.14 17.62
C ALA A 134 -6.47 14.53 17.22
N GLU A 135 -5.26 14.82 17.66
CA GLU A 135 -4.54 16.05 17.29
C GLU A 135 -4.36 16.14 15.77
N ARG A 136 -4.62 17.34 15.24
CA ARG A 136 -4.50 17.65 13.82
C ARG A 136 -3.71 18.94 13.62
N TYR A 137 -2.89 18.96 12.60
CA TYR A 137 -2.02 20.08 12.24
C TYR A 137 -2.38 20.53 10.82
N HIS A 138 -3.08 21.67 10.70
CA HIS A 138 -3.69 22.11 9.44
C HIS A 138 -4.52 20.99 8.77
N GLY A 139 -5.27 20.26 9.61
CA GLY A 139 -6.13 19.16 9.18
C GLY A 139 -5.43 17.78 9.08
N ALA A 140 -4.12 17.69 8.94
CA ALA A 140 -3.41 16.41 8.89
C ALA A 140 -3.15 15.81 10.28
N TRP A 141 -3.20 14.49 10.39
CA TRP A 141 -2.85 13.72 11.58
C TRP A 141 -1.36 13.40 11.63
N SER A 142 -0.88 13.01 12.81
CA SER A 142 0.50 12.58 13.00
C SER A 142 0.75 11.17 12.46
N HIS A 143 1.98 10.90 12.05
CA HIS A 143 2.46 9.60 11.58
C HIS A 143 2.17 8.48 12.59
N TRP A 144 2.56 8.72 13.84
CA TRP A 144 2.22 7.89 14.99
C TRP A 144 1.43 8.69 16.02
N MET A 145 0.52 8.02 16.70
CA MET A 145 -0.31 8.62 17.75
C MET A 145 -0.43 7.68 18.95
N ASP A 146 -0.67 8.25 20.12
CA ASP A 146 -1.21 7.48 21.23
C ASP A 146 -2.66 7.10 20.89
N GLY A 147 -2.92 5.81 20.78
CA GLY A 147 -4.20 5.29 20.31
C GLY A 147 -5.36 5.43 21.31
N LYS A 148 -5.11 5.93 22.53
CA LYS A 148 -6.16 6.28 23.51
C LYS A 148 -6.50 7.75 23.48
N THR A 149 -5.48 8.60 23.47
CA THR A 149 -5.64 10.05 23.58
C THR A 149 -5.74 10.76 22.25
N GLY A 150 -5.16 10.19 21.19
CA GLY A 150 -5.02 10.84 19.89
C GLY A 150 -3.85 11.85 19.82
N THR A 151 -3.03 11.92 20.86
CA THR A 151 -1.86 12.79 20.88
C THR A 151 -0.81 12.30 19.89
N GLY A 152 -0.26 13.21 19.09
CA GLY A 152 0.83 12.90 18.17
C GLY A 152 2.08 12.45 18.91
N LEU A 153 2.74 11.41 18.40
CA LEU A 153 3.98 10.86 18.94
C LEU A 153 5.15 11.15 18.01
N PRO A 154 6.37 11.34 18.54
CA PRO A 154 7.55 11.54 17.72
C PRO A 154 7.78 10.37 16.76
N PHE A 155 7.90 10.67 15.48
CA PHE A 155 8.29 9.69 14.45
C PHE A 155 9.79 9.71 14.19
N ASN A 156 10.37 10.90 14.09
CA ASN A 156 11.80 11.12 13.91
C ASN A 156 12.20 12.53 14.42
N GLN A 157 13.46 12.91 14.27
CA GLN A 157 13.96 14.20 14.76
C GLN A 157 13.32 15.43 14.09
N LYS A 158 12.63 15.26 12.95
CA LYS A 158 11.99 16.32 12.15
C LYS A 158 10.46 16.28 12.22
N GLN A 159 9.92 15.35 12.98
CA GLN A 159 8.49 15.14 13.17
C GLN A 159 8.25 14.74 14.64
N GLN A 160 8.28 15.73 15.52
CA GLN A 160 8.07 15.54 16.97
C GLN A 160 6.58 15.68 17.33
N SER A 161 5.92 16.69 16.75
CA SER A 161 4.48 17.00 16.93
C SER A 161 3.95 17.51 15.60
N ALA A 162 3.93 16.63 14.61
CA ALA A 162 3.75 16.98 13.21
C ALA A 162 2.48 16.39 12.60
N GLY A 163 1.86 17.12 11.67
CA GLY A 163 0.95 16.55 10.70
C GLY A 163 1.76 15.92 9.57
N ASP A 164 1.54 14.63 9.32
CA ASP A 164 2.12 13.88 8.19
C ASP A 164 1.09 13.80 7.07
N LEU A 165 1.38 14.49 5.96
CA LEU A 165 0.43 14.62 4.86
C LEU A 165 0.26 13.32 4.07
N VAL A 166 1.32 12.54 3.93
CA VAL A 166 1.31 11.28 3.20
C VAL A 166 0.51 10.23 3.96
N GLU A 167 0.80 10.05 5.24
CA GLU A 167 0.03 9.16 6.12
C GLU A 167 -1.45 9.56 6.21
N THR A 168 -1.72 10.88 6.26
CA THR A 168 -3.08 11.42 6.24
C THR A 168 -3.79 11.09 4.93
N SER A 169 -3.10 11.17 3.81
CA SER A 169 -3.67 10.81 2.51
C SER A 169 -4.05 9.33 2.46
N PHE A 170 -3.21 8.45 2.98
CA PHE A 170 -3.50 7.01 3.08
C PHE A 170 -4.71 6.76 3.96
N MET A 171 -4.77 7.42 5.14
CA MET A 171 -5.92 7.27 6.02
C MET A 171 -7.21 7.69 5.33
N MET A 172 -7.22 8.83 4.64
CA MET A 172 -8.39 9.27 3.88
C MET A 172 -8.81 8.27 2.81
N MET A 173 -7.87 7.65 2.08
CA MET A 173 -8.18 6.62 1.08
C MET A 173 -8.86 5.40 1.71
N GLY A 174 -8.34 4.90 2.83
CA GLY A 174 -8.95 3.80 3.57
C GLY A 174 -10.35 4.14 4.09
N LEU A 175 -10.54 5.36 4.58
CA LEU A 175 -11.85 5.85 5.04
C LEU A 175 -12.84 6.00 3.88
N PHE A 176 -12.41 6.46 2.71
CA PHE A 176 -13.27 6.55 1.52
C PHE A 176 -13.75 5.18 1.06
N ILE A 177 -12.89 4.16 1.06
CA ILE A 177 -13.31 2.78 0.74
C ILE A 177 -14.38 2.30 1.72
N CYS A 178 -14.18 2.51 3.02
CA CYS A 178 -15.22 2.19 4.00
C CYS A 178 -16.49 3.00 3.77
N SER A 179 -16.38 4.29 3.49
CA SER A 179 -17.53 5.18 3.25
C SER A 179 -18.38 4.73 2.05
N GLU A 180 -17.75 4.30 0.97
CA GLU A 180 -18.45 3.78 -0.21
C GLU A 180 -19.08 2.41 0.04
N TYR A 181 -18.42 1.55 0.78
CA TYR A 181 -18.92 0.22 1.11
C TYR A 181 -20.09 0.29 2.11
N PHE A 182 -19.93 1.04 3.20
CA PHE A 182 -20.96 1.25 4.24
C PHE A 182 -21.87 2.44 3.88
N ASN A 183 -22.70 2.26 2.85
CA ASN A 183 -23.49 3.31 2.21
C ASN A 183 -24.99 3.21 2.46
N SER A 184 -25.43 2.39 3.42
CA SER A 184 -26.85 2.27 3.77
C SER A 184 -27.34 3.45 4.66
N GLU A 185 -28.65 3.51 4.87
CA GLU A 185 -29.31 4.49 5.76
C GLU A 185 -29.19 4.12 7.26
N ASP A 186 -28.41 3.08 7.60
CA ASP A 186 -28.12 2.73 8.99
C ASP A 186 -27.44 3.91 9.70
N ALA A 187 -27.83 4.16 10.95
CA ALA A 187 -27.35 5.31 11.69
C ALA A 187 -25.83 5.29 11.92
N THR A 188 -25.25 4.09 12.18
CA THR A 188 -23.81 3.89 12.37
C THR A 188 -23.04 4.22 11.10
N GLU A 189 -23.52 3.70 9.96
CA GLU A 189 -22.91 3.94 8.65
C GLU A 189 -23.02 5.42 8.26
N THR A 190 -24.17 6.04 8.49
CA THR A 190 -24.41 7.46 8.19
C THR A 190 -23.53 8.39 9.02
N GLU A 191 -23.37 8.12 10.32
CA GLU A 191 -22.50 8.91 11.19
C GLU A 191 -21.03 8.78 10.77
N ALA A 192 -20.56 7.57 10.46
CA ALA A 192 -19.20 7.34 10.01
C ALA A 192 -18.90 8.10 8.70
N ARG A 193 -19.81 8.05 7.71
CA ARG A 193 -19.67 8.82 6.45
C ARG A 193 -19.64 10.34 6.69
N ALA A 194 -20.40 10.84 7.65
CA ALA A 194 -20.38 12.26 8.00
C ALA A 194 -19.00 12.70 8.53
N PHE A 195 -18.34 11.85 9.34
CA PHE A 195 -16.96 12.11 9.76
C PHE A 195 -15.99 12.14 8.57
N VAL A 196 -16.08 11.18 7.64
CA VAL A 196 -15.19 11.14 6.47
C VAL A 196 -15.33 12.42 5.64
N SER A 197 -16.56 12.84 5.37
CA SER A 197 -16.84 14.11 4.68
C SER A 197 -16.25 15.31 5.42
N LYS A 198 -16.42 15.36 6.74
CA LYS A 198 -15.84 16.40 7.58
C LYS A 198 -14.32 16.43 7.46
N PHE A 199 -13.65 15.28 7.60
CA PHE A 199 -12.18 15.21 7.54
C PHE A 199 -11.63 15.69 6.20
N HIS A 200 -12.24 15.24 5.10
CA HIS A 200 -11.87 15.68 3.76
C HIS A 200 -11.97 17.19 3.58
N ASN A 201 -13.02 17.78 4.13
CA ASN A 201 -13.28 19.22 4.03
C ASN A 201 -12.42 20.08 4.96
N GLU A 202 -11.69 19.48 5.91
CA GLU A 202 -10.90 20.22 6.91
C GLU A 202 -9.38 20.08 6.73
N ILE A 203 -8.91 19.30 5.75
CA ILE A 203 -7.47 19.20 5.47
C ILE A 203 -7.06 20.35 4.56
N ASP A 204 -6.19 21.21 5.07
CA ASP A 204 -5.63 22.34 4.33
C ASP A 204 -4.41 21.90 3.50
N TRP A 205 -4.69 21.32 2.35
CA TRP A 205 -3.65 20.85 1.43
C TRP A 205 -2.80 21.98 0.90
N ASN A 206 -3.40 23.15 0.67
CA ASN A 206 -2.69 24.32 0.15
C ASN A 206 -1.65 24.83 1.15
N PHE A 207 -1.91 24.76 2.45
CA PHE A 207 -0.91 25.06 3.48
C PHE A 207 0.37 24.22 3.29
N TYR A 208 0.22 22.93 2.98
CA TYR A 208 1.36 22.02 2.81
C TYR A 208 2.17 22.24 1.53
N THR A 209 1.80 23.22 0.71
CA THR A 209 2.67 23.69 -0.39
C THR A 209 3.79 24.60 0.10
N ASN A 210 3.65 25.20 1.29
CA ASN A 210 4.53 26.27 1.77
C ASN A 210 4.70 27.42 0.75
N GLY A 211 3.66 27.67 -0.07
CA GLY A 211 3.69 28.66 -1.16
C GLY A 211 4.48 28.21 -2.39
N GLU A 212 4.88 26.97 -2.49
CA GLU A 212 5.60 26.39 -3.63
C GLU A 212 4.68 25.54 -4.53
N LYS A 213 5.19 25.09 -5.68
CA LYS A 213 4.48 24.23 -6.62
C LYS A 213 4.72 22.73 -6.35
N THR A 214 4.75 22.35 -5.08
CA THR A 214 4.92 20.97 -4.63
C THR A 214 4.37 20.84 -3.22
N LEU A 215 4.01 19.63 -2.81
CA LEU A 215 3.61 19.35 -1.44
C LEU A 215 4.83 18.99 -0.59
N TYR A 216 4.80 19.37 0.68
CA TYR A 216 5.74 18.91 1.69
C TYR A 216 5.18 17.72 2.44
N TRP A 217 6.05 16.80 2.84
CA TRP A 217 5.68 15.55 3.52
C TRP A 217 4.99 15.79 4.87
N ALA A 218 5.56 16.67 5.66
CA ALA A 218 5.06 16.96 6.99
C ALA A 218 5.34 18.41 7.43
N TRP A 219 4.55 18.87 8.37
CA TRP A 219 4.76 20.11 9.10
C TRP A 219 4.66 19.89 10.61
N ASP A 220 5.70 20.30 11.33
CA ASP A 220 5.80 20.21 12.78
C ASP A 220 5.57 21.59 13.39
N LYS A 221 4.74 21.66 14.44
CA LYS A 221 4.37 22.95 15.07
C LYS A 221 5.57 23.70 15.67
N ASP A 222 6.62 22.99 16.05
CA ASP A 222 7.82 23.55 16.70
C ASP A 222 9.01 23.65 15.74
N LEU A 223 9.08 22.77 14.72
CA LEU A 223 10.21 22.67 13.79
C LEU A 223 9.91 23.22 12.37
N GLY A 224 8.63 23.49 12.05
CA GLY A 224 8.20 23.93 10.73
C GLY A 224 8.11 22.78 9.71
N PHE A 225 8.22 23.09 8.43
CA PHE A 225 8.16 22.11 7.35
C PHE A 225 9.35 21.15 7.39
N ALA A 226 9.08 19.87 7.34
CA ALA A 226 10.11 18.85 7.13
C ALA A 226 10.82 19.13 5.78
N PRO A 227 12.16 19.05 5.70
CA PRO A 227 12.90 19.34 4.46
C PRO A 227 12.78 18.16 3.46
N LEU A 228 11.57 17.69 3.25
CA LEU A 228 11.22 16.59 2.36
C LEU A 228 10.00 17.00 1.53
N LYS A 229 10.23 17.32 0.26
CA LYS A 229 9.18 17.58 -0.72
C LYS A 229 8.69 16.26 -1.30
N ILE A 230 7.40 16.19 -1.56
CA ILE A 230 6.81 15.04 -2.25
C ILE A 230 7.02 15.23 -3.75
N THR A 231 7.97 14.49 -4.30
CA THR A 231 8.19 14.43 -5.74
C THR A 231 7.99 13.00 -6.20
N GLY A 232 7.09 12.81 -7.15
CA GLY A 232 6.83 11.48 -7.70
C GLY A 232 7.90 11.02 -8.68
N PRO A 233 7.79 9.78 -9.10
CA PRO A 233 6.84 8.80 -8.57
C PRO A 233 7.32 8.20 -7.24
N CYS A 234 6.37 8.13 -6.31
CA CYS A 234 6.55 7.51 -4.99
C CYS A 234 5.17 7.06 -4.45
N GLU A 235 5.11 6.57 -3.23
CA GLU A 235 3.88 6.12 -2.58
C GLU A 235 2.83 7.24 -2.36
N ALA A 236 3.23 8.50 -2.44
CA ALA A 236 2.39 9.63 -2.05
C ALA A 236 1.47 10.20 -3.15
N LEU A 237 1.23 9.49 -4.27
CA LEU A 237 0.25 9.90 -5.27
C LEU A 237 -1.12 10.26 -4.69
N PRO A 238 -1.67 9.51 -3.70
CA PRO A 238 -2.94 9.87 -3.08
C PRO A 238 -2.99 11.28 -2.52
N ALA A 239 -1.89 11.81 -1.97
CA ALA A 239 -1.85 13.17 -1.44
C ALA A 239 -2.15 14.23 -2.51
N TYR A 240 -1.60 14.09 -3.71
CA TYR A 240 -1.87 15.01 -4.82
C TYR A 240 -3.30 14.91 -5.33
N LEU A 241 -3.85 13.69 -5.45
CA LEU A 241 -5.22 13.52 -5.93
C LEU A 241 -6.25 14.08 -4.95
N LEU A 242 -6.03 13.87 -3.66
CA LEU A 242 -6.88 14.42 -2.61
C LEU A 242 -6.75 15.94 -2.54
N ALA A 243 -5.53 16.47 -2.67
CA ALA A 243 -5.30 17.90 -2.69
C ALA A 243 -6.00 18.63 -3.86
N LEU A 244 -6.07 17.99 -5.03
CA LEU A 244 -6.81 18.50 -6.19
C LEU A 244 -8.33 18.42 -6.02
N SER A 245 -8.84 17.45 -5.25
CA SER A 245 -10.27 17.22 -5.02
C SER A 245 -10.82 17.93 -3.78
N ALA A 246 -9.98 18.58 -3.00
CA ALA A 246 -10.37 19.29 -1.79
C ALA A 246 -11.30 20.49 -2.09
N PRO A 247 -12.02 21.01 -1.09
CA PRO A 247 -12.76 22.27 -1.22
C PRO A 247 -11.85 23.42 -1.72
N GLU A 248 -12.40 24.33 -2.51
CA GLU A 248 -11.65 25.43 -3.18
C GLU A 248 -10.72 26.20 -2.23
N GLU A 249 -11.15 26.39 -0.97
CA GLU A 249 -10.36 27.07 0.06
C GLU A 249 -9.05 26.37 0.41
N TYR A 250 -9.01 25.01 0.33
CA TYR A 250 -7.91 24.16 0.75
C TYR A 250 -7.25 23.39 -0.40
N ALA A 251 -7.86 23.45 -1.59
CA ALA A 251 -7.37 22.75 -2.76
C ALA A 251 -6.06 23.33 -3.29
N VAL A 252 -5.29 22.49 -3.93
CA VAL A 252 -4.16 22.93 -4.75
C VAL A 252 -4.56 23.04 -6.22
N THR A 253 -3.77 23.78 -7.00
CA THR A 253 -3.96 23.88 -8.45
C THR A 253 -3.31 22.71 -9.18
N GLU A 254 -3.75 22.45 -10.42
CA GLU A 254 -3.12 21.47 -11.32
C GLU A 254 -1.61 21.71 -11.49
N ASP A 255 -1.17 22.94 -11.38
CA ASP A 255 0.24 23.33 -11.47
C ASP A 255 1.08 22.74 -10.32
N VAL A 256 0.50 22.56 -9.12
CA VAL A 256 1.13 21.86 -7.99
C VAL A 256 1.28 20.37 -8.28
N TYR A 257 0.28 19.73 -8.87
CA TYR A 257 0.38 18.35 -9.31
C TYR A 257 1.46 18.18 -10.39
N THR A 258 1.40 19.00 -11.42
CA THR A 258 2.32 18.94 -12.57
C THR A 258 3.78 19.12 -12.15
N ASN A 259 4.07 20.10 -11.29
CA ASN A 259 5.43 20.37 -10.87
C ASN A 259 5.89 19.49 -9.71
N GLY A 260 5.00 19.17 -8.76
CA GLY A 260 5.30 18.34 -7.61
C GLY A 260 5.39 16.86 -7.98
N TRP A 261 4.28 16.25 -8.42
CA TRP A 261 4.28 14.84 -8.78
C TRP A 261 5.29 14.51 -9.86
N ARG A 262 5.31 15.30 -10.94
CA ARG A 262 6.27 15.17 -12.04
C ARG A 262 7.64 15.81 -11.75
N GLY A 263 7.86 16.41 -10.59
CA GLY A 263 9.06 17.20 -10.27
C GLY A 263 10.39 16.42 -10.30
N ASN A 264 10.33 15.09 -10.34
CA ASN A 264 11.51 14.27 -10.46
C ASN A 264 12.03 14.29 -11.92
N LYS A 265 13.31 14.66 -12.09
CA LYS A 265 13.98 14.75 -13.39
C LYS A 265 14.02 13.44 -14.19
N PHE A 266 13.78 12.31 -13.56
CA PHE A 266 13.78 11.00 -14.20
C PHE A 266 12.41 10.58 -14.71
N PHE A 267 11.35 11.27 -14.32
CA PHE A 267 9.99 10.94 -14.75
C PHE A 267 9.86 11.22 -16.26
N ASN A 268 9.29 10.27 -17.00
CA ASN A 268 9.20 10.29 -18.47
C ASN A 268 10.56 10.44 -19.18
N ALA A 269 11.63 9.93 -18.61
CA ALA A 269 12.95 9.98 -19.24
C ALA A 269 13.14 8.96 -20.37
N GLY A 270 12.14 8.10 -20.64
CA GLY A 270 12.22 7.02 -21.66
C GLY A 270 13.31 6.01 -21.38
N ARG A 271 13.71 5.88 -20.11
CA ARG A 271 14.78 4.98 -19.69
C ARG A 271 14.30 3.54 -19.69
N THR A 272 15.17 2.64 -20.14
CA THR A 272 14.96 1.20 -20.03
C THR A 272 15.91 0.57 -19.02
N THR A 273 15.41 -0.41 -18.26
CA THR A 273 16.20 -1.24 -17.35
C THR A 273 15.81 -2.69 -17.61
N TYR A 274 16.80 -3.52 -17.94
CA TYR A 274 16.60 -4.94 -18.34
C TYR A 274 15.62 -5.12 -19.52
N GLY A 275 15.52 -4.14 -20.40
CA GLY A 275 14.59 -4.16 -21.55
C GLY A 275 13.17 -3.67 -21.25
N TYR A 276 12.86 -3.37 -20.00
CA TYR A 276 11.57 -2.78 -19.61
C TYR A 276 11.65 -1.27 -19.67
N THR A 277 10.62 -0.62 -20.21
CA THR A 277 10.48 0.84 -20.12
C THR A 277 10.33 1.21 -18.65
N PHE A 278 11.18 2.13 -18.20
CA PHE A 278 11.27 2.47 -16.81
C PHE A 278 11.34 3.98 -16.63
N GLU A 279 10.19 4.55 -16.37
CA GLU A 279 10.00 6.00 -16.22
C GLU A 279 10.00 6.45 -14.75
N LEU A 280 10.32 5.51 -13.85
CA LEU A 280 10.42 5.79 -12.43
C LEU A 280 11.64 6.67 -12.13
N GLY A 281 11.41 7.68 -11.37
CA GLY A 281 12.48 8.57 -10.94
C GLY A 281 13.24 8.04 -9.72
N GLY A 282 14.36 8.64 -9.44
CA GLY A 282 15.14 8.42 -8.23
C GLY A 282 16.16 7.30 -8.39
N GLU A 283 15.77 6.08 -8.24
CA GLU A 283 16.67 4.92 -8.25
C GLU A 283 16.79 4.28 -9.64
N GLU A 284 17.96 3.85 -10.01
CA GLU A 284 18.22 3.32 -11.34
C GLU A 284 17.36 2.07 -11.67
N LYS A 285 17.10 1.25 -10.66
CA LYS A 285 16.34 -0.01 -10.77
C LYS A 285 14.99 0.03 -10.03
N GLY A 286 14.42 1.20 -9.83
CA GLY A 286 13.04 1.38 -9.38
C GLY A 286 12.84 1.57 -7.88
N GLY A 287 13.79 1.23 -7.07
CA GLY A 287 13.60 1.29 -5.63
C GLY A 287 12.76 0.14 -5.05
N PRO A 288 12.28 0.28 -3.82
CA PRO A 288 11.47 -0.73 -3.14
C PRO A 288 10.09 -0.89 -3.78
N LEU A 289 9.57 -2.11 -3.84
CA LEU A 289 8.26 -2.39 -4.46
C LEU A 289 7.09 -1.64 -3.81
N PHE A 290 7.17 -1.29 -2.53
CA PHE A 290 6.09 -0.58 -1.86
C PHE A 290 5.76 0.77 -2.52
N THR A 291 6.72 1.42 -3.17
CA THR A 291 6.52 2.73 -3.82
C THR A 291 5.46 2.70 -4.93
N THR A 292 5.25 1.56 -5.57
CA THR A 292 4.15 1.35 -6.52
C THR A 292 2.99 0.58 -5.90
N GLN A 293 3.21 -0.28 -4.92
CA GLN A 293 2.15 -1.06 -4.31
C GLN A 293 1.20 -0.20 -3.48
N HIS A 294 1.71 0.67 -2.61
CA HIS A 294 0.88 1.43 -1.68
C HIS A 294 -0.14 2.35 -2.37
N PRO A 295 0.21 3.24 -3.32
CA PRO A 295 -0.79 4.09 -3.94
C PRO A 295 -1.83 3.31 -4.74
N PHE A 296 -1.39 2.24 -5.39
CA PHE A 296 -2.24 1.45 -6.27
C PHE A 296 -3.03 0.34 -5.57
N LEU A 297 -3.03 0.29 -4.25
CA LEU A 297 -4.03 -0.42 -3.45
C LEU A 297 -5.41 0.26 -3.50
N TRP A 298 -5.42 1.58 -3.63
CA TRP A 298 -6.64 2.40 -3.62
C TRP A 298 -6.97 3.03 -4.97
N ILE A 299 -5.98 3.17 -5.82
CA ILE A 299 -6.11 3.75 -7.16
C ILE A 299 -5.87 2.62 -8.15
N ASN A 300 -6.87 2.25 -8.94
CA ASN A 300 -6.69 1.22 -9.95
C ASN A 300 -5.74 1.73 -11.05
N PRO A 301 -4.52 1.18 -11.17
CA PRO A 301 -3.52 1.69 -12.12
C PRO A 301 -3.93 1.44 -13.58
N PHE A 302 -4.84 0.50 -13.84
CA PHE A 302 -5.38 0.24 -15.17
C PHE A 302 -6.38 1.33 -15.63
N LEU A 303 -7.09 1.95 -14.66
CA LEU A 303 -8.08 2.98 -14.93
C LEU A 303 -7.53 4.39 -14.76
N TYR A 304 -6.46 4.55 -14.00
CA TYR A 304 -5.86 5.83 -13.75
C TYR A 304 -4.88 6.20 -14.85
N GLN A 305 -5.14 7.31 -15.51
CA GLN A 305 -4.33 7.84 -16.61
C GLN A 305 -4.07 9.34 -16.41
N ASP A 306 -2.88 9.75 -16.72
CA ASP A 306 -2.51 11.16 -16.87
C ASP A 306 -1.62 11.34 -18.12
N ASN A 307 -1.08 12.54 -18.30
CA ASN A 307 -0.23 12.85 -19.46
C ASN A 307 1.24 12.38 -19.26
N TYR A 308 1.56 11.66 -18.20
CA TYR A 308 2.95 11.40 -17.79
C TYR A 308 3.33 9.93 -17.86
N ALA A 309 2.45 9.02 -17.53
CA ALA A 309 2.74 7.60 -17.53
C ALA A 309 1.49 6.74 -17.77
N ASP A 310 1.70 5.55 -18.32
CA ASP A 310 0.80 4.42 -18.18
C ASP A 310 1.12 3.74 -16.85
N TYR A 311 0.25 3.91 -15.85
CA TYR A 311 0.53 3.42 -14.49
C TYR A 311 0.39 1.90 -14.36
N TRP A 312 -0.34 1.25 -15.27
CA TRP A 312 -0.36 -0.21 -15.32
C TRP A 312 0.98 -0.77 -15.82
N GLU A 313 1.49 -0.24 -16.92
CA GLU A 313 2.81 -0.59 -17.43
C GLU A 313 3.90 -0.26 -16.41
N PHE A 314 3.82 0.90 -15.78
CA PHE A 314 4.72 1.37 -14.74
C PHE A 314 4.83 0.39 -13.56
N CYS A 315 3.69 -0.07 -12.99
CA CYS A 315 3.67 -1.03 -11.89
C CYS A 315 4.16 -2.41 -12.33
N THR A 316 3.76 -2.84 -13.53
CA THR A 316 4.20 -4.12 -14.11
C THR A 316 5.70 -4.15 -14.31
N ASN A 317 6.26 -3.13 -14.96
CA ASN A 317 7.68 -3.04 -15.23
C ASN A 317 8.52 -2.92 -13.95
N HIS A 318 8.03 -2.22 -12.93
CA HIS A 318 8.70 -2.18 -11.63
C HIS A 318 8.81 -3.56 -10.98
N ALA A 319 7.73 -4.33 -10.98
CA ALA A 319 7.73 -5.70 -10.46
C ALA A 319 8.70 -6.61 -11.24
N LEU A 320 8.69 -6.52 -12.58
CA LEU A 320 9.56 -7.30 -13.45
C LEU A 320 11.04 -6.91 -13.30
N ILE A 321 11.36 -5.63 -13.12
CA ILE A 321 12.73 -5.15 -12.87
C ILE A 321 13.24 -5.68 -11.53
N ASN A 322 12.43 -5.60 -10.47
CA ASN A 322 12.78 -6.11 -9.14
C ASN A 322 13.08 -7.63 -9.19
N ARG A 323 12.21 -8.39 -9.88
CA ARG A 323 12.40 -9.81 -10.10
C ARG A 323 13.65 -10.10 -10.94
N HIS A 324 13.85 -9.38 -12.06
CA HIS A 324 15.01 -9.59 -12.93
C HIS A 324 16.33 -9.39 -12.18
N TYR A 325 16.42 -8.29 -11.41
CA TYR A 325 17.58 -8.05 -10.56
C TYR A 325 17.84 -9.22 -9.61
N SER A 326 16.84 -9.67 -8.90
CA SER A 326 16.97 -10.76 -7.93
C SER A 326 17.49 -12.05 -8.57
N LEU A 327 17.04 -12.38 -9.79
CA LEU A 327 17.43 -13.62 -10.45
C LEU A 327 18.79 -13.55 -11.16
N ASN A 328 19.20 -12.38 -11.65
CA ASN A 328 20.31 -12.29 -12.60
C ASN A 328 21.48 -11.45 -12.12
N ASP A 329 21.23 -10.39 -11.34
CA ASP A 329 22.25 -9.40 -10.97
C ASP A 329 22.60 -9.40 -9.47
N ALA A 330 21.69 -9.89 -8.61
CA ALA A 330 21.94 -9.94 -7.18
C ALA A 330 23.10 -10.89 -6.84
N PRO A 331 23.85 -10.63 -5.76
CA PRO A 331 24.89 -11.54 -5.27
C PRO A 331 24.34 -12.97 -5.07
N LYS A 332 25.03 -13.97 -5.63
CA LYS A 332 24.58 -15.37 -5.58
C LYS A 332 24.46 -15.92 -4.16
N GLU A 333 25.23 -15.38 -3.25
CA GLU A 333 25.18 -15.71 -1.83
C GLU A 333 23.86 -15.34 -1.15
N TYR A 334 23.04 -14.45 -1.74
CA TYR A 334 21.69 -14.12 -1.21
C TYR A 334 20.66 -15.22 -1.49
N LEU A 335 20.98 -16.15 -2.38
CA LEU A 335 20.17 -17.34 -2.68
C LEU A 335 18.77 -16.99 -3.21
N TYR A 336 18.66 -15.93 -3.99
CA TYR A 336 17.42 -15.60 -4.71
C TYR A 336 17.19 -16.57 -5.85
N ASP A 337 15.93 -16.84 -6.15
CA ASP A 337 15.48 -17.67 -7.26
C ASP A 337 14.05 -17.28 -7.68
N GLU A 338 13.46 -17.99 -8.63
CA GLU A 338 12.11 -17.69 -9.14
C GLU A 338 11.01 -17.72 -8.09
N TYR A 339 11.24 -18.35 -6.96
CA TYR A 339 10.29 -18.46 -5.82
C TYR A 339 10.67 -17.57 -4.64
N ASN A 340 11.84 -16.95 -4.69
CA ASN A 340 12.44 -16.22 -3.56
C ASN A 340 12.99 -14.87 -4.05
N TRP A 341 12.12 -13.88 -4.19
CA TRP A 341 12.42 -12.51 -4.58
C TRP A 341 11.41 -11.54 -3.96
N GLY A 342 11.61 -10.24 -4.13
CA GLY A 342 10.72 -9.20 -3.64
C GLY A 342 11.40 -8.27 -2.65
N LEU A 343 12.10 -7.25 -3.19
CA LEU A 343 12.76 -6.24 -2.39
C LEU A 343 11.82 -5.08 -2.10
N SER A 344 11.51 -4.88 -0.82
CA SER A 344 10.63 -3.84 -0.32
C SER A 344 11.04 -3.45 1.11
N ALA A 345 10.23 -2.63 1.80
CA ALA A 345 10.54 -2.21 3.16
C ALA A 345 10.17 -3.30 4.17
N CYS A 346 11.12 -3.73 4.96
CA CYS A 346 10.93 -4.70 6.04
C CYS A 346 12.08 -4.67 7.05
N TYR A 347 11.93 -5.37 8.17
CA TYR A 347 13.05 -5.65 9.06
C TYR A 347 13.97 -6.72 8.44
N GLY A 348 15.25 -6.64 8.76
CA GLY A 348 16.21 -7.70 8.56
C GLY A 348 16.72 -8.25 9.89
N PRO A 349 17.54 -9.34 9.87
CA PRO A 349 18.24 -9.80 11.07
C PRO A 349 19.16 -8.71 11.63
N GLU A 350 19.36 -8.71 12.93
CA GLU A 350 20.30 -7.76 13.56
C GLU A 350 21.74 -8.00 13.03
N PRO A 351 22.50 -6.95 12.74
CA PRO A 351 22.21 -5.52 12.95
C PRO A 351 21.57 -4.79 11.74
N LEU A 352 21.02 -5.51 10.77
CA LEU A 352 20.53 -4.92 9.51
C LEU A 352 19.29 -4.03 9.69
N GLY A 353 18.47 -4.29 10.71
CA GLY A 353 17.34 -3.44 11.09
C GLY A 353 16.27 -3.24 10.01
N TYR A 354 15.38 -2.27 10.25
CA TYR A 354 14.35 -1.87 9.29
C TYR A 354 14.90 -0.93 8.23
N LYS A 355 14.66 -1.24 6.95
CA LYS A 355 14.97 -0.35 5.82
C LYS A 355 14.19 -0.70 4.56
N GLY A 356 14.08 0.25 3.65
CA GLY A 356 13.55 0.03 2.30
C GLY A 356 14.61 -0.67 1.44
N ARG A 357 14.47 -1.98 1.25
CA ARG A 357 15.34 -2.78 0.38
C ARG A 357 14.92 -2.64 -1.07
N ALA A 358 15.90 -2.55 -1.95
CA ALA A 358 15.71 -2.29 -3.36
C ALA A 358 16.80 -2.94 -4.19
N PRO A 359 16.59 -3.15 -5.50
CA PRO A 359 17.64 -3.60 -6.41
C PRO A 359 18.88 -2.70 -6.37
N GLY A 360 20.08 -3.29 -6.19
CA GLY A 360 21.36 -2.60 -6.16
C GLY A 360 22.17 -2.83 -4.89
N GLU A 361 23.49 -2.85 -4.99
CA GLU A 361 24.43 -3.25 -3.93
C GLU A 361 24.29 -2.45 -2.61
N SER A 362 23.92 -1.18 -2.70
CA SER A 362 23.79 -0.33 -1.51
C SER A 362 22.46 -0.52 -0.74
N ARG A 363 21.48 -1.15 -1.35
CA ARG A 363 20.11 -1.27 -0.83
C ARG A 363 19.70 -2.71 -0.54
N ASP A 364 20.36 -3.67 -1.16
CA ASP A 364 20.12 -5.10 -0.98
C ASP A 364 21.11 -5.70 0.04
N ASP A 365 20.61 -6.58 0.89
CA ASP A 365 21.36 -7.30 1.91
C ASP A 365 20.95 -8.78 2.04
N GLY A 366 20.30 -9.30 1.02
CA GLY A 366 19.81 -10.68 0.99
C GLY A 366 18.48 -10.90 1.74
N THR A 367 17.87 -9.84 2.28
CA THR A 367 16.59 -9.95 3.00
C THR A 367 15.42 -9.67 2.06
N ILE A 368 14.49 -10.61 1.99
CA ILE A 368 13.27 -10.55 1.19
C ILE A 368 12.12 -10.08 2.09
N CYS A 369 11.36 -9.10 1.63
CA CYS A 369 10.04 -8.77 2.15
C CYS A 369 9.02 -9.69 1.46
N THR A 370 8.35 -10.56 2.21
CA THR A 370 7.44 -11.57 1.63
C THR A 370 6.30 -10.94 0.85
N THR A 371 5.75 -9.84 1.37
CA THR A 371 4.66 -9.09 0.73
C THR A 371 5.12 -8.30 -0.50
N GLY A 372 6.43 -8.12 -0.69
CA GLY A 372 6.97 -7.49 -1.89
C GLY A 372 6.55 -8.23 -3.16
N ALA A 373 6.89 -9.51 -3.27
CA ALA A 373 6.47 -10.32 -4.42
C ALA A 373 4.98 -10.67 -4.39
N MET A 374 4.42 -11.02 -3.22
CA MET A 374 2.99 -11.36 -3.09
C MET A 374 2.08 -10.18 -3.50
N GLY A 375 2.46 -8.95 -3.16
CA GLY A 375 1.70 -7.74 -3.52
C GLY A 375 1.69 -7.40 -5.01
N THR A 376 2.43 -8.14 -5.85
CA THR A 376 2.43 -7.92 -7.30
C THR A 376 1.36 -8.73 -8.04
N ILE A 377 0.47 -9.46 -7.33
CA ILE A 377 -0.63 -10.24 -7.95
C ILE A 377 -1.36 -9.47 -9.05
N PRO A 378 -1.78 -8.22 -8.87
CA PRO A 378 -2.55 -7.53 -9.91
C PRO A 378 -1.80 -7.37 -11.22
N VAL A 379 -0.49 -7.20 -11.19
CA VAL A 379 0.34 -6.85 -12.36
C VAL A 379 1.24 -7.99 -12.85
N THR A 380 1.60 -8.94 -11.97
CA THR A 380 2.42 -10.12 -12.34
C THR A 380 1.89 -11.39 -11.67
N PRO A 381 0.60 -11.77 -11.89
CA PRO A 381 -0.07 -12.82 -11.13
C PRO A 381 0.66 -14.17 -11.18
N PHE A 382 1.19 -14.54 -12.34
CA PHE A 382 1.93 -15.79 -12.51
C PHE A 382 3.12 -15.89 -11.55
N TYR A 383 3.98 -14.87 -11.50
CA TYR A 383 5.16 -14.88 -10.65
C TYR A 383 4.82 -14.75 -9.16
N ALA A 384 3.83 -13.92 -8.84
CA ALA A 384 3.37 -13.76 -7.47
C ALA A 384 2.79 -15.06 -6.89
N LEU A 385 1.98 -15.78 -7.66
CA LEU A 385 1.37 -17.04 -7.24
C LEU A 385 2.41 -18.15 -7.02
N GLN A 386 3.48 -18.19 -7.81
CA GLN A 386 4.59 -19.11 -7.59
C GLN A 386 5.28 -18.85 -6.24
N VAL A 387 5.56 -17.58 -5.93
CA VAL A 387 6.14 -17.18 -4.64
C VAL A 387 5.18 -17.51 -3.49
N ILE A 388 3.91 -17.16 -3.61
CA ILE A 388 2.88 -17.46 -2.60
C ILE A 388 2.84 -18.94 -2.26
N ARG A 389 2.81 -19.80 -3.27
CA ARG A 389 2.83 -21.25 -3.07
C ARG A 389 4.08 -21.69 -2.31
N SER A 390 5.26 -21.27 -2.76
CA SER A 390 6.53 -21.63 -2.14
C SER A 390 6.60 -21.20 -0.67
N LEU A 391 6.22 -19.97 -0.38
CA LEU A 391 6.22 -19.42 0.99
C LEU A 391 5.19 -20.13 1.89
N TYR A 392 4.01 -20.42 1.36
CA TYR A 392 2.97 -21.11 2.13
C TYR A 392 3.33 -22.56 2.47
N GLU A 393 4.03 -23.25 1.58
CA GLU A 393 4.52 -24.62 1.79
C GLU A 393 5.81 -24.69 2.62
N THR A 394 6.39 -23.54 3.03
CA THR A 394 7.62 -23.47 3.81
C THR A 394 7.30 -23.33 5.31
N PRO A 395 7.43 -24.41 6.14
CA PRO A 395 6.90 -24.42 7.51
C PRO A 395 7.50 -23.39 8.44
N HIS A 396 8.81 -23.08 8.33
CA HIS A 396 9.48 -22.13 9.21
C HIS A 396 9.15 -20.66 8.89
N LEU A 397 8.43 -20.39 7.79
CA LEU A 397 7.91 -19.08 7.45
C LEU A 397 6.46 -18.89 7.92
N GLN A 398 5.82 -19.91 8.50
CA GLN A 398 4.47 -19.81 9.01
C GLN A 398 4.48 -19.30 10.45
N GLY A 399 3.76 -18.20 10.70
CA GLY A 399 3.64 -17.57 12.01
C GLY A 399 2.17 -17.38 12.44
N THR A 400 1.95 -16.56 13.46
CA THR A 400 0.63 -16.36 14.09
C THR A 400 -0.43 -15.82 13.11
N TYR A 401 -0.02 -14.96 12.18
CA TYR A 401 -0.91 -14.29 11.24
C TYR A 401 -0.68 -14.71 9.78
N GLY A 402 -0.07 -15.85 9.56
CA GLY A 402 0.27 -16.34 8.23
C GLY A 402 1.77 -16.28 7.95
N ILE A 403 2.14 -15.97 6.71
CA ILE A 403 3.54 -15.96 6.29
C ILE A 403 4.30 -14.83 7.01
N ALA A 404 5.51 -15.11 7.49
CA ALA A 404 6.41 -14.15 8.13
C ALA A 404 6.62 -12.90 7.26
N ASP A 405 6.79 -11.74 7.89
CA ASP A 405 6.93 -10.44 7.22
C ASP A 405 8.17 -10.38 6.31
N ALA A 406 9.27 -10.97 6.77
CA ALA A 406 10.53 -11.02 6.03
C ALA A 406 11.34 -12.28 6.36
N TYR A 407 12.28 -12.60 5.48
CA TYR A 407 13.26 -13.67 5.71
C TYR A 407 14.56 -13.41 4.97
N ASN A 408 15.63 -14.08 5.42
CA ASN A 408 16.94 -14.03 4.78
C ASN A 408 17.51 -15.45 4.70
N ARG A 409 17.59 -16.02 3.50
CA ARG A 409 18.01 -17.42 3.29
C ARG A 409 19.47 -17.64 3.61
N SER A 410 20.34 -16.70 3.24
CA SER A 410 21.78 -16.81 3.47
C SER A 410 22.14 -16.79 4.95
N LEU A 411 21.30 -16.19 5.78
CA LEU A 411 21.47 -16.10 7.21
C LEU A 411 20.55 -17.06 8.00
N ALA A 412 19.79 -17.92 7.30
CA ALA A 412 18.82 -18.84 7.88
C ALA A 412 17.87 -18.14 8.90
N TRP A 413 17.41 -16.94 8.55
CA TRP A 413 16.57 -16.11 9.42
C TRP A 413 15.18 -15.88 8.83
N ALA A 414 14.17 -15.82 9.70
CA ALA A 414 12.83 -15.37 9.41
C ALA A 414 12.35 -14.43 10.52
N ASP A 415 11.60 -13.40 10.15
CA ASP A 415 11.05 -12.45 11.13
C ASP A 415 9.88 -13.08 11.88
N SER A 416 9.86 -12.93 13.19
CA SER A 416 8.72 -13.30 14.03
C SER A 416 7.67 -12.19 14.14
N ARG A 417 8.03 -10.98 13.73
CA ARG A 417 7.18 -9.79 13.78
C ARG A 417 6.30 -9.67 12.55
N TYR A 418 5.22 -8.93 12.71
CA TYR A 418 4.40 -8.43 11.63
C TYR A 418 4.28 -6.92 11.74
N LEU A 419 4.41 -6.21 10.63
CA LEU A 419 4.26 -4.77 10.55
C LEU A 419 3.02 -4.40 9.77
N SER A 420 2.25 -3.44 10.28
CA SER A 420 1.01 -3.00 9.64
C SER A 420 1.25 -2.45 8.22
N ILE A 421 2.39 -1.81 7.99
CA ILE A 421 2.74 -1.28 6.67
C ILE A 421 3.16 -2.36 5.66
N SER A 422 3.66 -3.50 6.12
CA SER A 422 4.16 -4.56 5.23
C SER A 422 3.07 -5.53 4.78
N VAL A 423 2.15 -5.92 5.67
CA VAL A 423 1.19 -7.02 5.38
C VAL A 423 0.00 -6.61 4.52
N MET A 424 -0.26 -5.33 4.41
CA MET A 424 -1.47 -4.83 3.74
C MET A 424 -1.58 -5.12 2.25
N PRO A 425 -0.53 -4.98 1.44
CA PRO A 425 -0.69 -5.21 0.00
C PRO A 425 -1.41 -6.52 -0.32
N VAL A 426 -1.14 -7.55 0.46
CA VAL A 426 -1.68 -8.89 0.23
C VAL A 426 -3.16 -9.03 0.60
N VAL A 427 -3.63 -8.35 1.66
CA VAL A 427 -5.06 -8.40 2.03
C VAL A 427 -5.94 -7.85 0.93
N SER A 428 -5.49 -6.79 0.25
CA SER A 428 -6.28 -6.09 -0.76
C SER A 428 -6.17 -6.69 -2.16
N VAL A 429 -5.07 -7.39 -2.50
CA VAL A 429 -4.86 -7.89 -3.86
C VAL A 429 -5.26 -9.36 -4.04
N ILE A 430 -5.54 -10.10 -2.97
CA ILE A 430 -6.16 -11.43 -2.97
C ILE A 430 -7.68 -11.29 -2.95
#